data_e407568833c8af6e4d5daf668cb9560e
#
_entry.id   e407568833c8af6e4d5daf668cb9560e
#
_cell.length_a   1.000
_cell.length_b   1.000
_cell.length_c   1.000
_cell.angle_alpha   90.00
_cell.angle_beta   90.00
_cell.angle_gamma   90.00
#
_symmetry.space_group_name_H-M   'P 1'
#
loop_
_entity.id
_entity.type
_entity.pdbx_description
1 polymer ?
#
loop_
_entity_poly.entity_id
_entity_poly.type
_entity_poly.pdbx_seq_one_letter_code
_entity_poly.pdbx_strand_id
1 'polypeptide(L)'
;FQAVYIITQQVFIGTLLGFMMVLLMQVFVMAGQVIAMQMGLGFASMIDPTNGVSVATLAQIFLVAVTLIFLSINGHLVMIEVIVESFVAWPVSMTIIGEDSIKLDVLWEITMRISWLFTSALLVALPILTSVLIVSLSFGIMTKAAPQLNVFTLGFPIGMLFGLFILWVSIGQLSPLFQGFTKETFMFLRELQGR
;
A
#
# COMPACT_ATOMS: atom_id res chain seq x y z
N PHE A 1 -4.94 -25.42 -29.95
CA PHE A 1 -4.31 -25.55 -28.63
C PHE A 1 -3.22 -24.49 -28.42
N GLN A 2 -2.35 -24.20 -29.41
CA GLN A 2 -1.27 -23.20 -29.28
C GLN A 2 -1.83 -21.78 -28.99
N ALA A 3 -2.92 -21.36 -29.63
CA ALA A 3 -3.51 -20.04 -29.40
C ALA A 3 -4.00 -19.88 -27.95
N VAL A 4 -4.64 -20.89 -27.37
CA VAL A 4 -5.11 -20.86 -25.98
C VAL A 4 -3.92 -20.75 -25.02
N TYR A 5 -2.85 -21.46 -25.29
CA TYR A 5 -1.63 -21.43 -24.49
C TYR A 5 -1.01 -20.02 -24.50
N ILE A 6 -0.84 -19.42 -25.68
CA ILE A 6 -0.30 -18.07 -25.85
C ILE A 6 -1.15 -17.03 -25.10
N ILE A 7 -2.48 -17.10 -25.24
CA ILE A 7 -3.38 -16.19 -24.54
C ILE A 7 -3.22 -16.32 -23.02
N THR A 8 -3.19 -17.54 -22.50
CA THR A 8 -3.02 -17.78 -21.06
C THR A 8 -1.69 -17.21 -20.55
N GLN A 9 -0.61 -17.38 -21.31
CA GLN A 9 0.69 -16.82 -20.99
C GLN A 9 0.66 -15.30 -20.91
N GLN A 10 0.11 -14.63 -21.93
CA GLN A 10 0.07 -13.17 -21.96
C GLN A 10 -0.82 -12.58 -20.85
N VAL A 11 -1.95 -13.24 -20.56
CA VAL A 11 -2.80 -12.87 -19.40
C VAL A 11 -2.05 -13.02 -18.10
N PHE A 12 -1.26 -14.08 -17.92
CA PHE A 12 -0.48 -14.31 -16.71
C PHE A 12 0.59 -13.22 -16.53
N ILE A 13 1.38 -12.91 -17.57
CA ILE A 13 2.40 -11.85 -17.52
C ILE A 13 1.76 -10.49 -17.21
N GLY A 14 0.68 -10.14 -17.92
CA GLY A 14 -0.04 -8.88 -17.67
C GLY A 14 -0.60 -8.78 -16.25
N THR A 15 -1.12 -9.89 -15.72
CA THR A 15 -1.60 -9.96 -14.33
C THR A 15 -0.47 -9.77 -13.32
N LEU A 16 0.72 -10.34 -13.56
CA LEU A 16 1.89 -10.15 -12.69
C LEU A 16 2.33 -8.68 -12.65
N LEU A 17 2.45 -8.05 -13.82
CA LEU A 17 2.84 -6.64 -13.90
C LEU A 17 1.81 -5.73 -13.23
N GLY A 18 0.52 -5.97 -13.50
CA GLY A 18 -0.59 -5.25 -12.87
C GLY A 18 -0.64 -5.46 -11.35
N PHE A 19 -0.37 -6.67 -10.88
CA PHE A 19 -0.33 -7.00 -9.45
C PHE A 19 0.74 -6.19 -8.72
N MET A 20 1.93 -6.02 -9.30
CA MET A 20 2.99 -5.18 -8.71
C MET A 20 2.55 -3.73 -8.53
N MET A 21 1.83 -3.17 -9.50
CA MET A 21 1.28 -1.81 -9.40
C MET A 21 0.20 -1.71 -8.33
N VAL A 22 -0.66 -2.72 -8.23
CA VAL A 22 -1.66 -2.79 -7.15
C VAL A 22 -0.97 -2.83 -5.80
N LEU A 23 0.08 -3.66 -5.61
CA LEU A 23 0.84 -3.72 -4.36
C LEU A 23 1.42 -2.35 -3.97
N LEU A 24 1.99 -1.60 -4.92
CA LEU A 24 2.53 -0.26 -4.68
C LEU A 24 1.46 0.69 -4.11
N MET A 25 0.27 0.72 -4.73
CA MET A 25 -0.84 1.56 -4.25
C MET A 25 -1.37 1.08 -2.89
N GLN A 26 -1.43 -0.23 -2.68
CA GLN A 26 -1.93 -0.85 -1.46
C GLN A 26 -1.04 -0.59 -0.23
N VAL A 27 0.26 -0.29 -0.39
CA VAL A 27 1.12 0.17 0.71
C VAL A 27 0.47 1.35 1.44
N PHE A 28 0.00 2.34 0.70
CA PHE A 28 -0.56 3.57 1.27
C PHE A 28 -1.99 3.39 1.77
N VAL A 29 -2.79 2.59 1.08
CA VAL A 29 -4.14 2.21 1.53
C VAL A 29 -4.06 1.49 2.88
N MET A 30 -3.14 0.54 3.00
CA MET A 30 -2.91 -0.21 4.23
C MET A 30 -2.38 0.68 5.35
N ALA A 31 -1.42 1.56 5.06
CA ALA A 31 -0.95 2.56 6.01
C ALA A 31 -2.11 3.43 6.53
N GLY A 32 -2.95 3.93 5.63
CA GLY A 32 -4.14 4.71 5.97
C GLY A 32 -5.14 3.94 6.84
N GLN A 33 -5.35 2.65 6.58
CA GLN A 33 -6.21 1.80 7.42
C GLN A 33 -5.64 1.61 8.83
N VAL A 34 -4.35 1.31 8.95
CA VAL A 34 -3.69 1.11 10.25
C VAL A 34 -3.73 2.40 11.07
N ILE A 35 -3.47 3.55 10.44
CA ILE A 35 -3.58 4.87 11.07
C ILE A 35 -5.01 5.14 11.53
N ALA A 36 -6.00 4.89 10.66
CA ALA A 36 -7.41 5.09 10.99
C ALA A 36 -7.87 4.24 12.18
N MET A 37 -7.45 2.98 12.22
CA MET A 37 -7.73 2.08 13.35
C MET A 37 -7.13 2.62 14.65
N GLN A 38 -5.86 3.07 14.62
CA GLN A 38 -5.18 3.60 15.80
C GLN A 38 -5.79 4.92 16.29
N MET A 39 -6.30 5.74 15.37
CA MET A 39 -7.04 6.97 15.70
C MET A 39 -8.47 6.69 16.16
N GLY A 40 -8.92 5.44 16.09
CA GLY A 40 -10.26 5.03 16.47
C GLY A 40 -11.35 5.30 15.44
N LEU A 41 -10.99 5.76 14.25
CA LEU A 41 -11.94 5.97 13.15
C LEU A 41 -12.56 4.64 12.66
N GLY A 42 -11.93 3.49 12.98
CA GLY A 42 -12.46 2.17 12.67
C GLY A 42 -13.76 1.82 13.38
N PHE A 43 -14.09 2.47 14.51
CA PHE A 43 -15.37 2.25 15.20
C PHE A 43 -16.59 2.71 14.38
N ALA A 44 -16.42 3.72 13.53
CA ALA A 44 -17.49 4.19 12.65
C ALA A 44 -17.94 3.12 11.64
N SER A 45 -17.02 2.28 11.16
CA SER A 45 -17.34 1.17 10.23
C SER A 45 -18.01 -0.01 10.93
N MET A 46 -17.86 -0.15 12.24
CA MET A 46 -18.56 -1.21 13.03
C MET A 46 -20.03 -0.86 13.30
N ILE A 47 -20.38 0.42 13.27
CA ILE A 47 -21.73 0.91 13.60
C ILE A 47 -22.69 0.79 12.41
N ASP A 48 -22.18 0.83 11.17
CA ASP A 48 -23.01 0.71 9.96
C ASP A 48 -22.51 -0.42 9.04
N PRO A 49 -22.84 -1.69 9.34
CA PRO A 49 -22.49 -2.83 8.51
C PRO A 49 -23.29 -2.92 7.21
N THR A 50 -24.37 -2.12 7.06
CA THR A 50 -25.31 -2.24 5.95
C THR A 50 -24.79 -1.63 4.64
N ASN A 51 -23.90 -0.64 4.72
CA ASN A 51 -23.32 0.02 3.55
C ASN A 51 -22.05 -0.65 3.01
N GLY A 52 -21.57 -1.74 3.59
CA GLY A 52 -20.54 -2.63 3.03
C GLY A 52 -19.16 -2.00 2.76
N VAL A 53 -18.96 -0.74 3.12
CA VAL A 53 -17.67 -0.02 2.90
C VAL A 53 -16.77 -0.28 4.09
N SER A 54 -16.01 -1.37 4.01
CA SER A 54 -15.06 -1.76 5.06
C SER A 54 -13.74 -0.96 5.03
N VAL A 55 -13.56 -0.06 4.06
CA VAL A 55 -12.32 0.71 3.91
C VAL A 55 -12.46 2.04 4.62
N ALA A 56 -11.57 2.31 5.58
CA ALA A 56 -11.56 3.58 6.30
C ALA A 56 -11.41 4.77 5.32
N THR A 57 -12.17 5.83 5.55
CA THR A 57 -12.14 7.05 4.73
C THR A 57 -10.71 7.60 4.56
N LEU A 58 -9.88 7.48 5.60
CA LEU A 58 -8.47 7.89 5.54
C LEU A 58 -7.67 7.08 4.52
N ALA A 59 -7.90 5.77 4.42
CA ALA A 59 -7.25 4.93 3.42
C ALA A 59 -7.64 5.33 1.99
N GLN A 60 -8.89 5.74 1.77
CA GLN A 60 -9.33 6.26 0.47
C GLN A 60 -8.68 7.61 0.14
N ILE A 61 -8.52 8.50 1.13
CA ILE A 61 -7.80 9.77 0.96
C ILE A 61 -6.34 9.48 0.55
N PHE A 62 -5.68 8.53 1.20
CA PHE A 62 -4.31 8.12 0.83
C PHE A 62 -4.27 7.58 -0.60
N LEU A 63 -5.21 6.72 -0.98
CA LEU A 63 -5.28 6.17 -2.35
C LEU A 63 -5.41 7.29 -3.39
N VAL A 64 -6.34 8.23 -3.19
CA VAL A 64 -6.52 9.36 -4.11
C VAL A 64 -5.25 10.21 -4.17
N ALA A 65 -4.65 10.54 -3.02
CA ALA A 65 -3.44 11.34 -2.96
C ALA A 65 -2.27 10.69 -3.73
N VAL A 66 -2.00 9.39 -3.48
CA VAL A 66 -0.90 8.70 -4.17
C VAL A 66 -1.18 8.48 -5.66
N THR A 67 -2.45 8.31 -6.04
CA THR A 67 -2.83 8.24 -7.46
C THR A 67 -2.55 9.56 -8.18
N LEU A 68 -2.87 10.69 -7.55
CA LEU A 68 -2.55 12.01 -8.10
C LEU A 68 -1.04 12.24 -8.18
N ILE A 69 -0.29 11.85 -7.15
CA ILE A 69 1.18 11.91 -7.17
C ILE A 69 1.73 11.03 -8.30
N PHE A 70 1.23 9.80 -8.47
CA PHE A 70 1.63 8.88 -9.54
C PHE A 70 1.45 9.50 -10.93
N LEU A 71 0.31 10.15 -11.15
CA LEU A 71 0.05 10.87 -12.40
C LEU A 71 0.99 12.08 -12.56
N SER A 72 1.23 12.82 -11.50
CA SER A 72 2.10 14.01 -11.49
C SER A 72 3.56 13.68 -11.84
N ILE A 73 4.08 12.53 -11.39
CA ILE A 73 5.44 12.08 -11.71
C ILE A 73 5.54 11.31 -13.05
N ASN A 74 4.47 11.31 -13.85
CA ASN A 74 4.38 10.53 -15.08
C ASN A 74 4.58 9.01 -14.90
N GLY A 75 4.26 8.47 -13.72
CA GLY A 75 4.41 7.04 -13.42
C GLY A 75 3.61 6.13 -14.36
N HIS A 76 2.48 6.61 -14.88
CA HIS A 76 1.69 5.91 -15.89
C HIS A 76 2.45 5.71 -17.21
N LEU A 77 3.31 6.66 -17.61
CA LEU A 77 4.13 6.53 -18.82
C LEU A 77 5.24 5.48 -18.61
N VAL A 78 5.88 5.49 -17.45
CA VAL A 78 6.89 4.47 -17.09
C VAL A 78 6.25 3.08 -17.02
N MET A 79 5.01 2.97 -16.54
CA MET A 79 4.28 1.70 -16.55
C MET A 79 4.06 1.18 -17.98
N ILE A 80 3.66 2.06 -18.92
CA ILE A 80 3.50 1.68 -20.31
C ILE A 80 4.84 1.22 -20.91
N GLU A 81 5.93 1.93 -20.62
CA GLU A 81 7.29 1.55 -21.04
C GLU A 81 7.64 0.13 -20.55
N VAL A 82 7.45 -0.16 -19.25
CA VAL A 82 7.69 -1.49 -18.67
C VAL A 82 6.85 -2.59 -19.32
N ILE A 83 5.58 -2.29 -19.67
CA ILE A 83 4.72 -3.24 -20.38
C ILE A 83 5.27 -3.49 -21.80
N VAL A 84 5.73 -2.47 -22.50
CA VAL A 84 6.33 -2.63 -23.84
C VAL A 84 7.65 -3.42 -23.76
N GLU A 85 8.50 -3.12 -22.78
CA GLU A 85 9.75 -3.86 -22.51
C GLU A 85 9.47 -5.33 -22.22
N SER A 86 8.35 -5.67 -21.59
CA SER A 86 7.99 -7.05 -21.28
C SER A 86 7.81 -7.94 -22.51
N PHE A 87 7.39 -7.40 -23.64
CA PHE A 87 7.28 -8.17 -24.91
C PHE A 87 8.65 -8.53 -25.50
N VAL A 88 9.69 -7.77 -25.15
CA VAL A 88 11.07 -8.07 -25.56
C VAL A 88 11.70 -9.07 -24.59
N ALA A 89 11.48 -8.90 -23.29
CA ALA A 89 12.03 -9.78 -22.25
C ALA A 89 11.36 -11.15 -22.24
N TRP A 90 10.05 -11.19 -22.47
CA TRP A 90 9.23 -12.41 -22.48
C TRP A 90 8.45 -12.51 -23.81
N PRO A 91 9.12 -12.88 -24.92
CA PRO A 91 8.49 -12.93 -26.21
C PRO A 91 7.35 -13.95 -26.24
N VAL A 92 6.34 -13.69 -27.08
CA VAL A 92 5.11 -14.49 -27.22
C VAL A 92 5.39 -15.97 -27.57
N SER A 93 6.57 -16.26 -28.13
CA SER A 93 7.04 -17.62 -28.47
C SER A 93 7.64 -18.39 -27.29
N MET A 94 7.87 -17.73 -26.16
CA MET A 94 8.48 -18.34 -24.99
C MET A 94 7.50 -19.31 -24.31
N THR A 95 7.97 -20.46 -23.86
CA THR A 95 7.13 -21.48 -23.20
C THR A 95 7.05 -21.19 -21.69
N ILE A 96 5.84 -21.20 -21.09
CA ILE A 96 5.70 -21.10 -19.60
C ILE A 96 6.24 -22.35 -18.92
N ILE A 97 6.26 -23.51 -19.59
CA ILE A 97 6.70 -24.80 -19.07
C ILE A 97 7.83 -25.33 -19.97
N GLY A 98 9.07 -25.35 -19.48
CA GLY A 98 10.25 -25.83 -20.22
C GLY A 98 11.54 -25.19 -19.70
N GLU A 99 12.65 -25.47 -20.37
CA GLU A 99 13.96 -24.88 -20.01
C GLU A 99 14.00 -23.35 -20.15
N ASP A 100 13.15 -22.76 -21.03
CA ASP A 100 12.97 -21.33 -21.24
C ASP A 100 11.74 -20.76 -20.50
N SER A 101 11.26 -21.44 -19.45
CA SER A 101 10.08 -21.00 -18.70
C SER A 101 10.39 -19.87 -17.73
N ILE A 102 9.35 -19.10 -17.34
CA ILE A 102 9.42 -18.21 -16.19
C ILE A 102 9.86 -19.04 -14.98
N LYS A 103 11.07 -18.77 -14.49
CA LYS A 103 11.67 -19.53 -13.40
C LYS A 103 10.80 -19.45 -12.15
N LEU A 104 10.66 -20.54 -11.42
CA LEU A 104 9.95 -20.60 -10.14
C LEU A 104 10.46 -19.51 -9.15
N ASP A 105 11.72 -19.11 -9.27
CA ASP A 105 12.34 -18.05 -8.49
C ASP A 105 11.61 -16.71 -8.66
N VAL A 106 11.12 -16.40 -9.87
CA VAL A 106 10.34 -15.17 -10.14
C VAL A 106 9.04 -15.17 -9.34
N LEU A 107 8.34 -16.29 -9.28
CA LEU A 107 7.10 -16.42 -8.48
C LEU A 107 7.38 -16.27 -6.99
N TRP A 108 8.51 -16.81 -6.52
CA TRP A 108 8.94 -16.67 -5.13
C TRP A 108 9.25 -15.20 -4.80
N GLU A 109 9.99 -14.51 -5.66
CA GLU A 109 10.31 -13.08 -5.48
C GLU A 109 9.06 -12.20 -5.48
N ILE A 110 8.09 -12.47 -6.36
CA ILE A 110 6.79 -11.80 -6.37
C ILE A 110 6.03 -12.02 -5.05
N THR A 111 6.06 -13.25 -4.53
CA THR A 111 5.42 -13.58 -3.25
C THR A 111 6.08 -12.83 -2.09
N MET A 112 7.41 -12.69 -2.11
CA MET A 112 8.15 -11.91 -1.11
C MET A 112 7.80 -10.41 -1.14
N ARG A 113 7.31 -9.88 -2.26
CA ARG A 113 6.81 -8.51 -2.35
C ARG A 113 5.58 -8.25 -1.49
N ILE A 114 4.81 -9.27 -1.12
CA ILE A 114 3.72 -9.13 -0.15
C ILE A 114 4.29 -8.75 1.23
N SER A 115 5.40 -9.37 1.64
CA SER A 115 6.10 -8.98 2.89
C SER A 115 6.63 -7.54 2.83
N TRP A 116 7.18 -7.13 1.69
CA TRP A 116 7.58 -5.75 1.45
C TRP A 116 6.43 -4.76 1.59
N LEU A 117 5.22 -5.09 1.07
CA LEU A 117 4.02 -4.27 1.24
C LEU A 117 3.71 -3.99 2.71
N PHE A 118 3.67 -5.04 3.55
CA PHE A 118 3.40 -4.88 4.98
C PHE A 118 4.46 -4.02 5.68
N THR A 119 5.73 -4.28 5.41
CA THR A 119 6.85 -3.53 5.98
C THR A 119 6.78 -2.06 5.57
N SER A 120 6.58 -1.79 4.29
CA SER A 120 6.49 -0.43 3.76
C SER A 120 5.27 0.32 4.29
N ALA A 121 4.12 -0.34 4.39
CA ALA A 121 2.92 0.25 4.98
C ALA A 121 3.12 0.64 6.44
N LEU A 122 3.78 -0.22 7.23
CA LEU A 122 4.12 0.09 8.61
C LEU A 122 5.11 1.26 8.69
N LEU A 123 6.13 1.31 7.84
CA LEU A 123 7.10 2.42 7.82
C LEU A 123 6.42 3.77 7.55
N VAL A 124 5.46 3.81 6.61
CA VAL A 124 4.66 5.01 6.33
C VAL A 124 3.80 5.40 7.54
N ALA A 125 3.21 4.42 8.24
CA ALA A 125 2.31 4.67 9.36
C ALA A 125 3.04 4.99 10.68
N LEU A 126 4.28 4.52 10.88
CA LEU A 126 5.04 4.57 12.13
C LEU A 126 5.06 5.96 12.81
N PRO A 127 5.35 7.08 12.12
CA PRO A 127 5.41 8.39 12.78
C PRO A 127 4.07 8.78 13.42
N ILE A 128 2.96 8.46 12.76
CA ILE A 128 1.62 8.78 13.24
C ILE A 128 1.21 7.80 14.34
N LEU A 129 1.48 6.51 14.15
CA LEU A 129 1.19 5.47 15.14
C LEU A 129 1.88 5.74 16.49
N THR A 130 3.19 6.02 16.45
CA THR A 130 3.96 6.31 17.67
C THR A 130 3.45 7.56 18.36
N SER A 131 3.12 8.60 17.62
CA SER A 131 2.59 9.84 18.18
C SER A 131 1.23 9.64 18.87
N VAL A 132 0.29 8.96 18.21
CA VAL A 132 -1.04 8.65 18.77
C VAL A 132 -0.93 7.67 19.95
N LEU A 133 0.02 6.72 19.88
CA LEU A 133 0.27 5.80 21.00
C LEU A 133 0.75 6.54 22.26
N ILE A 134 1.67 7.51 22.12
CA ILE A 134 2.16 8.33 23.24
C ILE A 134 1.01 9.11 23.88
N VAL A 135 0.15 9.71 23.07
CA VAL A 135 -1.05 10.41 23.54
C VAL A 135 -1.98 9.45 24.30
N SER A 136 -2.28 8.28 23.74
CA SER A 136 -3.14 7.27 24.36
C SER A 136 -2.58 6.77 25.68
N LEU A 137 -1.25 6.55 25.75
CA LEU A 137 -0.56 6.13 26.96
C LEU A 137 -0.64 7.23 28.05
N SER A 138 -0.45 8.49 27.65
CA SER A 138 -0.55 9.65 28.56
C SER A 138 -1.94 9.74 29.18
N PHE A 139 -3.01 9.56 28.39
CA PHE A 139 -4.38 9.50 28.90
C PHE A 139 -4.61 8.28 29.79
N GLY A 140 -4.02 7.12 29.47
CA GLY A 140 -4.11 5.93 30.30
C GLY A 140 -3.49 6.13 31.70
N ILE A 141 -2.40 6.89 31.81
CA ILE A 141 -1.78 7.26 33.10
C ILE A 141 -2.65 8.31 33.82
N MET A 142 -3.14 9.32 33.09
CA MET A 142 -3.95 10.40 33.65
C MET A 142 -5.24 9.88 34.28
N THR A 143 -5.90 8.88 33.73
CA THR A 143 -7.11 8.27 34.29
C THR A 143 -6.88 7.52 35.59
N LYS A 144 -5.65 7.05 35.87
CA LYS A 144 -5.30 6.50 37.18
C LYS A 144 -5.21 7.58 38.24
N ALA A 145 -4.75 8.78 37.89
CA ALA A 145 -4.62 9.90 38.79
C ALA A 145 -5.95 10.65 39.00
N ALA A 146 -6.78 10.75 37.95
CA ALA A 146 -8.07 11.43 37.96
C ALA A 146 -9.14 10.56 37.26
N PRO A 147 -9.79 9.62 37.98
CA PRO A 147 -10.78 8.70 37.40
C PRO A 147 -12.01 9.38 36.78
N GLN A 148 -12.24 10.67 37.13
CA GLN A 148 -13.31 11.49 36.54
C GLN A 148 -13.05 11.84 35.08
N LEU A 149 -11.80 11.78 34.61
CA LEU A 149 -11.42 11.97 33.22
C LEU A 149 -11.50 10.60 32.51
N ASN A 150 -12.68 10.30 31.99
CA ASN A 150 -12.89 9.06 31.27
C ASN A 150 -12.11 9.07 29.94
N VAL A 151 -11.25 8.03 29.71
CA VAL A 151 -10.47 7.86 28.47
C VAL A 151 -11.37 7.86 27.24
N PHE A 152 -12.57 7.30 27.34
CA PHE A 152 -13.51 7.22 26.23
C PHE A 152 -14.14 8.56 25.88
N THR A 153 -14.35 9.44 26.84
CA THR A 153 -15.01 10.73 26.60
C THR A 153 -14.03 11.83 26.17
N LEU A 154 -12.80 11.82 26.65
CA LEU A 154 -11.79 12.85 26.36
C LEU A 154 -10.58 12.31 25.60
N GLY A 155 -10.09 11.12 25.97
CA GLY A 155 -8.88 10.55 25.37
C GLY A 155 -9.05 10.21 23.89
N PHE A 156 -10.22 9.71 23.53
CA PHE A 156 -10.51 9.31 22.15
C PHE A 156 -10.60 10.51 21.18
N PRO A 157 -11.42 11.54 21.43
CA PRO A 157 -11.46 12.74 20.58
C PRO A 157 -10.11 13.45 20.49
N ILE A 158 -9.37 13.54 21.60
CA ILE A 158 -8.07 14.19 21.61
C ILE A 158 -7.03 13.36 20.81
N GLY A 159 -7.04 12.04 20.96
CA GLY A 159 -6.19 11.15 20.15
C GLY A 159 -6.46 11.30 18.66
N MET A 160 -7.73 11.40 18.27
CA MET A 160 -8.13 11.61 16.89
C MET A 160 -7.68 12.98 16.35
N LEU A 161 -7.91 14.05 17.09
CA LEU A 161 -7.47 15.40 16.70
C LEU A 161 -5.95 15.48 16.58
N PHE A 162 -5.23 14.90 17.54
CA PHE A 162 -3.78 14.86 17.53
C PHE A 162 -3.25 14.03 16.36
N GLY A 163 -3.85 12.87 16.08
CA GLY A 163 -3.52 12.06 14.92
C GLY A 163 -3.72 12.80 13.60
N LEU A 164 -4.84 13.54 13.44
CA LEU A 164 -5.08 14.40 12.27
C LEU A 164 -4.05 15.52 12.15
N PHE A 165 -3.66 16.12 13.29
CA PHE A 165 -2.62 17.16 13.30
C PHE A 165 -1.27 16.62 12.83
N ILE A 166 -0.83 15.47 13.35
CA ILE A 166 0.42 14.84 12.92
C ILE A 166 0.35 14.41 11.45
N LEU A 167 -0.78 13.89 11.01
CA LEU A 167 -1.00 13.55 9.61
C LEU A 167 -0.86 14.79 8.71
N TRP A 168 -1.46 15.90 9.10
CA TRP A 168 -1.34 17.17 8.38
C TRP A 168 0.13 17.65 8.27
N VAL A 169 0.89 17.56 9.35
CA VAL A 169 2.32 17.89 9.35
C VAL A 169 3.13 16.92 8.45
N SER A 170 2.74 15.65 8.44
CA SER A 170 3.42 14.58 7.69
C SER A 170 3.07 14.54 6.20
N ILE A 171 2.05 15.29 5.74
CA ILE A 171 1.56 15.20 4.36
C ILE A 171 2.62 15.54 3.33
N GLY A 172 3.57 16.45 3.68
CA GLY A 172 4.69 16.80 2.82
C GLY A 172 5.67 15.65 2.55
N GLN A 173 5.71 14.65 3.43
CA GLN A 173 6.57 13.48 3.29
C GLN A 173 5.95 12.40 2.38
N LEU A 174 4.66 12.50 2.07
CA LEU A 174 3.95 11.49 1.27
C LEU A 174 4.53 11.38 -0.14
N SER A 175 4.80 12.52 -0.79
CA SER A 175 5.33 12.56 -2.17
C SER A 175 6.73 11.94 -2.29
N PRO A 176 7.74 12.31 -1.49
CA PRO A 176 9.06 11.70 -1.58
C PRO A 176 9.05 10.20 -1.21
N LEU A 177 8.25 9.78 -0.23
CA LEU A 177 8.09 8.37 0.12
C LEU A 177 7.48 7.57 -1.04
N PHE A 178 6.41 8.09 -1.65
CA PHE A 178 5.78 7.45 -2.80
C PHE A 178 6.75 7.34 -3.98
N GLN A 179 7.51 8.38 -4.29
CA GLN A 179 8.52 8.34 -5.34
C GLN A 179 9.60 7.29 -5.07
N GLY A 180 10.03 7.15 -3.82
CA GLY A 180 10.98 6.13 -3.40
C GLY A 180 10.47 4.71 -3.67
N PHE A 181 9.26 4.40 -3.22
CA PHE A 181 8.64 3.09 -3.44
C PHE A 181 8.30 2.82 -4.91
N THR A 182 7.90 3.86 -5.65
CA THR A 182 7.67 3.76 -7.09
C THR A 182 8.95 3.40 -7.83
N LYS A 183 10.06 4.08 -7.53
CA LYS A 183 11.37 3.79 -8.12
C LYS A 183 11.83 2.36 -7.79
N GLU A 184 11.68 1.93 -6.55
CA GLU A 184 12.01 0.58 -6.13
C GLU A 184 11.17 -0.48 -6.86
N THR A 185 9.86 -0.23 -7.02
CA THR A 185 8.96 -1.13 -7.72
C THR A 185 9.32 -1.25 -9.21
N PHE A 186 9.62 -0.14 -9.88
CA PHE A 186 10.02 -0.18 -11.30
C PHE A 186 11.41 -0.80 -11.50
N MET A 187 12.36 -0.55 -10.60
CA MET A 187 13.65 -1.24 -10.66
C MET A 187 13.49 -2.75 -10.52
N PHE A 188 12.66 -3.20 -9.59
CA PHE A 188 12.36 -4.61 -9.42
C PHE A 188 11.69 -5.22 -10.66
N LEU A 189 10.73 -4.54 -11.29
CA LEU A 189 10.09 -5.01 -12.51
C LEU A 189 11.10 -5.17 -13.66
N ARG A 190 12.01 -4.22 -13.84
CA ARG A 190 13.08 -4.31 -14.85
C ARG A 190 14.09 -5.41 -14.54
N GLU A 191 14.41 -5.63 -13.27
CA GLU A 191 15.27 -6.73 -12.84
C GLU A 191 14.66 -8.10 -13.16
N LEU A 192 13.35 -8.27 -12.94
CA LEU A 192 12.62 -9.48 -13.31
C LEU A 192 12.64 -9.72 -14.83
N GLN A 193 12.56 -8.67 -15.63
CA GLN A 193 12.59 -8.75 -17.09
C GLN A 193 14.01 -9.00 -17.65
N GLY A 194 15.06 -8.67 -16.89
CA GLY A 194 16.46 -8.86 -17.31
C GLY A 194 17.04 -10.23 -16.99
N ARG A 195 16.26 -11.10 -16.34
CA ARG A 195 16.65 -12.49 -15.99
C ARG A 195 16.05 -13.50 -16.92
#